data_d9f353e7a6ca1da50b5b598e68661c9a
#
_entry.id   d9f353e7a6ca1da50b5b598e68661c9a
#
_cell.length_a   1.000
_cell.length_b   1.000
_cell.length_c   1.000
_cell.angle_alpha   90.00
_cell.angle_beta   90.00
_cell.angle_gamma   90.00
#
_symmetry.space_group_name_H-M   'P 1'
#
loop_
_entity.id
_entity.type
_entity.pdbx_description
1 polymer ?
#
loop_
_entity_poly.entity_id
_entity_poly.type
_entity_poly.pdbx_seq_one_letter_code
_entity_poly.pdbx_strand_id
1 'polypeptide(L)'
;MNARTEQRQREIEAAVADVRAIEARDGVTRESLEKIKQRLIRLAAHRELFTAADFPPPQPGSKRNSCLYRVSEDQDHRFALYANTSFGNYGTPAHNHKPSWAVIVGVSGEELNRFYDRADGGVRQKGEHVVKQGSGVAFLPEDLHSIHIQAPLVNFHMYGLGLDQLHRREYYKSEENAWKVFPAHGDIREAR
;
A
#
# COMPACT_ATOMS: atom_id res chain seq x y z
N MET A 1 21.04 18.83 0.01
CA MET A 1 19.63 18.46 -0.24
C MET A 1 18.92 19.71 -0.74
N ASN A 2 18.00 19.63 -1.69
CA ASN A 2 17.25 20.83 -2.11
C ASN A 2 16.02 21.05 -1.19
N ALA A 3 15.49 22.27 -1.17
CA ALA A 3 14.39 22.67 -0.28
C ALA A 3 13.13 21.76 -0.43
N ARG A 4 12.84 21.28 -1.66
CA ARG A 4 11.72 20.35 -1.92
C ARG A 4 11.96 18.98 -1.26
N THR A 5 13.15 18.44 -1.32
CA THR A 5 13.49 17.16 -0.69
C THR A 5 13.41 17.26 0.84
N GLU A 6 13.88 18.38 1.42
CA GLU A 6 13.77 18.62 2.86
C GLU A 6 12.33 18.79 3.31
N GLN A 7 11.50 19.49 2.53
CA GLN A 7 10.06 19.59 2.81
C GLN A 7 9.39 18.23 2.74
N ARG A 8 9.66 17.44 1.68
CA ARG A 8 9.13 16.08 1.55
C ARG A 8 9.46 15.22 2.77
N GLN A 9 10.72 15.26 3.22
CA GLN A 9 11.16 14.48 4.37
C GLN A 9 10.41 14.89 5.65
N ARG A 10 10.27 16.20 5.91
CA ARG A 10 9.51 16.69 7.07
C ARG A 10 8.04 16.25 7.05
N GLU A 11 7.37 16.31 5.88
CA GLU A 11 5.97 15.87 5.75
C GLU A 11 5.81 14.37 6.00
N ILE A 12 6.75 13.55 5.51
CA ILE A 12 6.77 12.11 5.74
C ILE A 12 6.97 11.82 7.23
N GLU A 13 7.97 12.41 7.87
CA GLU A 13 8.28 12.22 9.29
C GLU A 13 7.10 12.59 10.17
N ALA A 14 6.47 13.74 9.90
CA ALA A 14 5.27 14.18 10.62
C ALA A 14 4.10 13.20 10.43
N ALA A 15 3.89 12.70 9.20
CA ALA A 15 2.83 11.74 8.94
C ALA A 15 3.05 10.41 9.68
N VAL A 16 4.27 9.88 9.64
CA VAL A 16 4.60 8.62 10.32
C VAL A 16 4.53 8.77 11.84
N ALA A 17 4.96 9.92 12.39
CA ALA A 17 4.81 10.21 13.83
C ALA A 17 3.33 10.22 14.26
N ASP A 18 2.45 10.85 13.47
CA ASP A 18 1.00 10.85 13.73
C ASP A 18 0.41 9.44 13.68
N VAL A 19 0.84 8.61 12.71
CA VAL A 19 0.38 7.21 12.59
C VAL A 19 0.80 6.39 13.81
N ARG A 20 2.05 6.53 14.29
CA ARG A 20 2.51 5.88 15.52
C ARG A 20 1.67 6.28 16.72
N ALA A 21 1.38 7.58 16.85
CA ALA A 21 0.58 8.12 17.96
C ALA A 21 -0.87 7.59 17.91
N ILE A 22 -1.46 7.47 16.72
CA ILE A 22 -2.80 6.88 16.55
C ILE A 22 -2.80 5.41 16.98
N GLU A 23 -1.87 4.59 16.46
CA GLU A 23 -1.81 3.16 16.79
C GLU A 23 -1.51 2.94 18.28
N ALA A 24 -0.59 3.72 18.87
CA ALA A 24 -0.24 3.60 20.29
C ALA A 24 -1.41 3.90 21.21
N ARG A 25 -2.26 4.89 20.85
CA ARG A 25 -3.42 5.29 21.64
C ARG A 25 -4.63 4.40 21.44
N ASP A 26 -4.94 4.04 20.19
CA ASP A 26 -6.22 3.45 19.79
C ASP A 26 -6.10 1.95 19.41
N GLY A 27 -4.87 1.42 19.37
CA GLY A 27 -4.59 0.06 18.89
C GLY A 27 -4.87 -0.10 17.38
N VAL A 28 -4.87 -1.36 16.91
CA VAL A 28 -5.21 -1.70 15.51
C VAL A 28 -6.69 -2.04 15.41
N THR A 29 -7.50 -1.06 15.06
CA THR A 29 -8.96 -1.16 14.92
C THR A 29 -9.42 -0.55 13.60
N ARG A 30 -10.67 -0.81 13.17
CA ARG A 30 -11.26 -0.15 12.00
C ARG A 30 -11.21 1.38 12.14
N GLU A 31 -11.51 1.88 13.34
CA GLU A 31 -11.54 3.32 13.61
C GLU A 31 -10.14 3.94 13.55
N SER A 32 -9.13 3.30 14.17
CA SER A 32 -7.76 3.81 14.11
C SER A 32 -7.20 3.79 12.69
N LEU A 33 -7.48 2.73 11.91
CA LEU A 33 -7.06 2.65 10.52
C LEU A 33 -7.75 3.71 9.64
N GLU A 34 -9.00 4.07 9.95
CA GLU A 34 -9.67 5.19 9.28
C GLU A 34 -8.95 6.52 9.56
N LYS A 35 -8.54 6.78 10.82
CA LYS A 35 -7.76 7.96 11.19
C LYS A 35 -6.39 7.99 10.49
N ILE A 36 -5.71 6.84 10.42
CA ILE A 36 -4.45 6.67 9.68
C ILE A 36 -4.66 6.98 8.20
N LYS A 37 -5.70 6.42 7.58
CA LYS A 37 -6.06 6.69 6.18
C LYS A 37 -6.25 8.18 5.92
N GLN A 38 -7.00 8.87 6.76
CA GLN A 38 -7.20 10.32 6.64
C GLN A 38 -5.90 11.11 6.77
N ARG A 39 -4.99 10.68 7.64
CA ARG A 39 -3.66 11.31 7.77
C ARG A 39 -2.82 11.12 6.51
N LEU A 40 -2.83 9.92 5.93
CA LEU A 40 -2.09 9.63 4.70
C LEU A 40 -2.70 10.32 3.46
N ILE A 41 -4.02 10.50 3.39
CA ILE A 41 -4.68 11.29 2.34
C ILE A 41 -4.16 12.74 2.39
N ARG A 42 -3.98 13.32 3.58
CA ARG A 42 -3.39 14.67 3.72
C ARG A 42 -1.94 14.70 3.26
N LEU A 43 -1.13 13.67 3.55
CA LEU A 43 0.24 13.57 3.03
C LEU A 43 0.23 13.48 1.49
N ALA A 44 -0.61 12.62 0.93
CA ALA A 44 -0.73 12.42 -0.52
C ALA A 44 -1.25 13.65 -1.28
N ALA A 45 -1.89 14.61 -0.58
CA ALA A 45 -2.36 15.87 -1.17
C ALA A 45 -1.21 16.80 -1.61
N HIS A 46 0.00 16.65 -1.04
CA HIS A 46 1.22 17.38 -1.44
C HIS A 46 1.83 16.80 -2.73
N ARG A 47 1.04 16.78 -3.81
CA ARG A 47 1.42 16.12 -5.08
C ARG A 47 2.74 16.61 -5.67
N GLU A 48 3.06 17.88 -5.47
CA GLU A 48 4.30 18.52 -5.91
C GLU A 48 5.54 17.89 -5.23
N LEU A 49 5.35 17.24 -4.08
CA LEU A 49 6.43 16.53 -3.36
C LEU A 49 6.56 15.07 -3.79
N PHE A 50 5.54 14.49 -4.44
CA PHE A 50 5.45 13.04 -4.74
C PHE A 50 5.08 12.80 -6.21
N THR A 51 6.06 12.93 -7.09
CA THR A 51 5.84 12.82 -8.54
C THR A 51 6.38 11.51 -9.10
N ALA A 52 5.94 11.15 -10.32
CA ALA A 52 6.52 10.00 -11.04
C ALA A 52 8.02 10.16 -11.34
N ALA A 53 8.56 11.38 -11.31
CA ALA A 53 10.00 11.61 -11.44
C ALA A 53 10.77 11.18 -10.18
N ASP A 54 10.13 11.26 -9.00
CA ASP A 54 10.73 10.80 -7.72
C ASP A 54 10.64 9.28 -7.59
N PHE A 55 9.62 8.67 -8.17
CA PHE A 55 9.31 7.25 -8.12
C PHE A 55 9.09 6.69 -9.53
N PRO A 56 10.16 6.56 -10.34
CA PRO A 56 10.01 6.12 -11.72
C PRO A 56 9.32 4.76 -11.83
N PRO A 57 8.29 4.62 -12.67
CA PRO A 57 7.67 3.33 -12.92
C PRO A 57 8.65 2.36 -13.58
N PRO A 58 8.31 1.05 -13.70
CA PRO A 58 9.14 0.10 -14.42
C PRO A 58 9.45 0.58 -15.84
N GLN A 59 10.58 0.17 -16.40
CA GLN A 59 10.87 0.49 -17.80
C GLN A 59 9.91 -0.27 -18.73
N PRO A 60 9.48 0.32 -19.86
CA PRO A 60 8.72 -0.37 -20.88
C PRO A 60 9.41 -1.67 -21.31
N GLY A 61 8.65 -2.76 -21.41
CA GLY A 61 9.19 -4.09 -21.76
C GLY A 61 9.84 -4.85 -20.59
N SER A 62 9.87 -4.30 -19.38
CA SER A 62 10.29 -5.04 -18.19
C SER A 62 9.29 -6.16 -17.88
N LYS A 63 9.78 -7.21 -17.18
CA LYS A 63 8.90 -8.29 -16.69
C LYS A 63 7.92 -7.84 -15.59
N ARG A 64 8.07 -6.62 -15.09
CA ARG A 64 7.30 -6.07 -13.98
C ARG A 64 6.49 -4.87 -14.43
N ASN A 65 5.25 -4.83 -13.99
CA ASN A 65 4.33 -3.74 -14.29
C ASN A 65 4.21 -2.72 -13.13
N SER A 66 4.84 -3.01 -11.99
CA SER A 66 4.89 -2.10 -10.83
C SER A 66 6.24 -2.10 -10.16
N CYS A 67 6.54 -1.00 -9.44
CA CYS A 67 7.69 -0.84 -8.56
C CYS A 67 7.21 -0.33 -7.19
N LEU A 68 7.84 -0.84 -6.12
CA LEU A 68 7.68 -0.33 -4.76
C LEU A 68 8.96 0.41 -4.36
N TYR A 69 8.79 1.63 -3.85
CA TYR A 69 9.86 2.44 -3.28
C TYR A 69 9.62 2.60 -1.79
N ARG A 70 10.58 2.20 -0.96
CA ARG A 70 10.55 2.49 0.47
C ARG A 70 10.75 3.99 0.67
N VAL A 71 9.76 4.63 1.26
CA VAL A 71 9.75 6.07 1.53
C VAL A 71 10.14 6.33 2.99
N SER A 72 9.68 5.47 3.89
CA SER A 72 9.99 5.50 5.31
C SER A 72 9.77 4.13 5.93
N GLU A 73 10.58 3.77 6.91
CA GLU A 73 10.42 2.56 7.72
C GLU A 73 11.19 2.76 9.03
N ASP A 74 10.65 2.27 10.15
CA ASP A 74 11.32 2.30 11.44
C ASP A 74 12.43 1.23 11.51
N GLN A 75 13.39 1.39 12.43
CA GLN A 75 14.50 0.44 12.60
C GLN A 75 14.03 -0.98 12.97
N ASP A 76 12.86 -1.10 13.59
CA ASP A 76 12.21 -2.37 13.93
C ASP A 76 11.29 -2.89 12.82
N HIS A 77 11.41 -2.34 11.60
CA HIS A 77 10.60 -2.64 10.43
C HIS A 77 9.11 -2.31 10.56
N ARG A 78 8.72 -1.50 11.53
CA ARG A 78 7.33 -1.05 11.69
C ARG A 78 7.07 0.23 10.89
N PHE A 79 5.79 0.53 10.72
CA PHE A 79 5.30 1.75 10.08
C PHE A 79 5.94 2.02 8.71
N ALA A 80 6.03 0.97 7.90
CA ALA A 80 6.66 1.04 6.59
C ALA A 80 5.75 1.72 5.56
N LEU A 81 6.19 2.85 5.02
CA LEU A 81 5.52 3.61 3.97
C LEU A 81 6.23 3.38 2.64
N TYR A 82 5.46 2.96 1.65
CA TYR A 82 5.94 2.75 0.27
C TYR A 82 5.21 3.65 -0.71
N ALA A 83 5.92 4.13 -1.73
CA ALA A 83 5.32 4.61 -2.97
C ALA A 83 5.26 3.45 -3.98
N ASN A 84 4.06 3.10 -4.41
CA ASN A 84 3.82 2.14 -5.48
C ASN A 84 3.61 2.90 -6.78
N THR A 85 4.33 2.50 -7.84
CA THR A 85 4.20 3.07 -9.17
C THR A 85 3.96 1.99 -10.20
N SER A 86 3.12 2.27 -11.19
CA SER A 86 2.81 1.33 -12.28
C SER A 86 2.56 2.04 -13.58
N PHE A 87 2.80 1.36 -14.71
CA PHE A 87 2.30 1.79 -16.03
C PHE A 87 0.84 1.40 -16.30
N GLY A 88 0.28 0.50 -15.50
CA GLY A 88 -0.98 -0.16 -15.74
C GLY A 88 -0.83 -1.65 -16.07
N ASN A 89 -1.94 -2.31 -16.39
CA ASN A 89 -2.02 -3.75 -16.65
C ASN A 89 -1.38 -4.61 -15.54
N TYR A 90 -1.64 -4.22 -14.29
CA TYR A 90 -1.17 -4.91 -13.10
C TYR A 90 -2.35 -5.32 -12.23
N GLY A 91 -2.28 -6.50 -11.67
CA GLY A 91 -3.26 -6.98 -10.72
C GLY A 91 -2.68 -8.00 -9.75
N THR A 92 -3.33 -8.12 -8.60
CA THR A 92 -3.02 -9.14 -7.61
C THR A 92 -4.21 -10.09 -7.44
N PRO A 93 -3.99 -11.34 -7.04
CA PRO A 93 -5.06 -12.19 -6.55
C PRO A 93 -5.67 -11.61 -5.25
N ALA A 94 -6.81 -12.13 -4.83
CA ALA A 94 -7.36 -11.83 -3.52
C ALA A 94 -6.37 -12.27 -2.44
N HIS A 95 -5.97 -11.36 -1.54
CA HIS A 95 -4.95 -11.59 -0.53
C HIS A 95 -5.19 -10.78 0.75
N ASN A 96 -4.51 -11.16 1.82
CA ASN A 96 -4.47 -10.43 3.09
C ASN A 96 -3.07 -9.86 3.37
N HIS A 97 -2.91 -9.22 4.53
CA HIS A 97 -1.65 -8.59 4.95
C HIS A 97 -1.07 -9.16 6.25
N LYS A 98 -1.53 -10.36 6.69
CA LYS A 98 -1.07 -10.99 7.94
C LYS A 98 0.47 -10.93 8.12
N PRO A 99 0.94 -10.62 9.31
CA PRO A 99 0.22 -10.21 10.53
C PRO A 99 -0.02 -8.69 10.63
N SER A 100 0.18 -7.94 9.56
CA SER A 100 0.11 -6.48 9.50
C SER A 100 -1.27 -5.97 9.08
N TRP A 101 -1.57 -4.72 9.42
CA TRP A 101 -2.59 -3.92 8.76
C TRP A 101 -2.01 -3.24 7.51
N ALA A 102 -2.87 -2.74 6.63
CA ALA A 102 -2.47 -1.95 5.47
C ALA A 102 -3.43 -0.77 5.23
N VAL A 103 -2.87 0.34 4.74
CA VAL A 103 -3.63 1.50 4.25
C VAL A 103 -3.08 1.90 2.89
N ILE A 104 -3.96 2.08 1.91
CA ILE A 104 -3.62 2.52 0.56
C ILE A 104 -4.31 3.84 0.28
N VAL A 105 -3.58 4.84 -0.21
CA VAL A 105 -4.13 6.15 -0.57
C VAL A 105 -3.59 6.62 -1.92
N GLY A 106 -4.43 7.30 -2.71
CA GLY A 106 -4.07 7.77 -4.04
C GLY A 106 -3.29 9.09 -4.01
N VAL A 107 -2.16 9.14 -4.73
CA VAL A 107 -1.41 10.35 -5.05
C VAL A 107 -1.78 10.84 -6.46
N SER A 108 -1.70 9.95 -7.47
CA SER A 108 -2.13 10.22 -8.84
C SER A 108 -2.54 8.92 -9.54
N GLY A 109 -3.45 9.02 -10.52
CA GLY A 109 -4.01 7.83 -11.18
C GLY A 109 -5.08 7.15 -10.33
N GLU A 110 -5.46 5.94 -10.73
CA GLU A 110 -6.54 5.18 -10.09
C GLU A 110 -6.14 3.71 -9.90
N GLU A 111 -6.53 3.16 -8.75
CA GLU A 111 -6.36 1.76 -8.39
C GLU A 111 -7.70 1.19 -7.93
N LEU A 112 -8.24 0.21 -8.65
CA LEU A 112 -9.43 -0.51 -8.22
C LEU A 112 -9.06 -1.55 -7.19
N ASN A 113 -9.63 -1.44 -5.99
CA ASN A 113 -9.59 -2.43 -4.93
C ASN A 113 -10.90 -3.19 -4.88
N ARG A 114 -10.87 -4.51 -4.98
CA ARG A 114 -12.04 -5.38 -4.74
C ARG A 114 -11.90 -6.07 -3.41
N PHE A 115 -12.98 -6.11 -2.64
CA PHE A 115 -13.03 -6.70 -1.30
C PHE A 115 -13.70 -8.05 -1.33
N TYR A 116 -13.21 -8.96 -0.49
CA TYR A 116 -13.71 -10.33 -0.49
C TYR A 116 -13.95 -10.84 0.93
N ASP A 117 -14.88 -11.82 1.04
CA ASP A 117 -14.98 -12.74 2.15
C ASP A 117 -14.42 -14.10 1.75
N ARG A 118 -13.90 -14.86 2.71
CA ARG A 118 -13.64 -16.29 2.50
C ARG A 118 -14.97 -16.99 2.30
N ALA A 119 -15.02 -17.92 1.35
CA ALA A 119 -16.18 -18.74 1.05
C ALA A 119 -15.74 -20.20 0.89
N ASP A 120 -16.70 -21.13 0.95
CA ASP A 120 -16.43 -22.54 0.68
C ASP A 120 -15.87 -22.68 -0.74
N GLY A 121 -14.63 -23.20 -0.81
CA GLY A 121 -13.91 -23.37 -2.06
C GLY A 121 -13.34 -22.09 -2.67
N GLY A 122 -13.20 -20.97 -1.91
CA GLY A 122 -12.56 -19.80 -2.48
C GLY A 122 -12.81 -18.47 -1.81
N VAL A 123 -13.14 -17.47 -2.63
CA VAL A 123 -13.46 -16.10 -2.20
C VAL A 123 -14.73 -15.59 -2.89
N ARG A 124 -15.49 -14.80 -2.18
CA ARG A 124 -16.69 -14.13 -2.70
C ARG A 124 -16.48 -12.61 -2.62
N GLN A 125 -16.56 -11.94 -3.75
CA GLN A 125 -16.51 -10.48 -3.78
C GLN A 125 -17.71 -9.89 -3.02
N LYS A 126 -17.45 -8.91 -2.15
CA LYS A 126 -18.45 -8.20 -1.35
C LYS A 126 -18.54 -6.71 -1.64
N GLY A 127 -17.62 -6.17 -2.42
CA GLY A 127 -17.61 -4.76 -2.78
C GLY A 127 -16.34 -4.37 -3.51
N GLU A 128 -16.29 -3.11 -3.90
CA GLU A 128 -15.10 -2.52 -4.53
C GLU A 128 -15.02 -1.02 -4.24
N HIS A 129 -13.81 -0.46 -4.38
CA HIS A 129 -13.54 0.97 -4.26
C HIS A 129 -12.38 1.38 -5.16
N VAL A 130 -12.54 2.50 -5.85
CA VAL A 130 -11.46 3.10 -6.64
C VAL A 130 -10.68 4.07 -5.76
N VAL A 131 -9.44 3.71 -5.47
CA VAL A 131 -8.47 4.58 -4.79
C VAL A 131 -7.91 5.55 -5.81
N LYS A 132 -8.12 6.83 -5.57
CA LYS A 132 -7.63 7.95 -6.35
C LYS A 132 -7.28 9.11 -5.44
N GLN A 133 -6.81 10.22 -5.99
CA GLN A 133 -6.51 11.41 -5.20
C GLN A 133 -7.67 11.77 -4.26
N GLY A 134 -7.35 12.00 -2.98
CA GLY A 134 -8.32 12.33 -1.93
C GLY A 134 -9.11 11.14 -1.41
N SER A 135 -8.79 9.92 -1.85
CA SER A 135 -9.43 8.69 -1.35
C SER A 135 -8.42 7.62 -0.97
N GLY A 136 -8.89 6.60 -0.25
CA GLY A 136 -8.07 5.48 0.16
C GLY A 136 -8.89 4.35 0.77
N VAL A 137 -8.24 3.23 1.05
CA VAL A 137 -8.79 2.05 1.70
C VAL A 137 -7.89 1.62 2.86
N ALA A 138 -8.48 0.94 3.83
CA ALA A 138 -7.77 0.46 5.01
C ALA A 138 -8.19 -0.98 5.32
N PHE A 139 -7.23 -1.80 5.71
CA PHE A 139 -7.36 -3.24 5.90
C PHE A 139 -6.81 -3.68 7.25
N LEU A 140 -7.61 -4.39 8.02
CA LEU A 140 -7.12 -5.20 9.13
C LEU A 140 -6.32 -6.40 8.59
N PRO A 141 -5.51 -7.07 9.42
CA PRO A 141 -4.63 -8.15 8.94
C PRO A 141 -5.33 -9.26 8.15
N GLU A 142 -6.58 -9.57 8.51
CA GLU A 142 -7.37 -10.66 7.90
C GLU A 142 -8.20 -10.23 6.68
N ASP A 143 -8.33 -8.93 6.44
CA ASP A 143 -9.14 -8.44 5.33
C ASP A 143 -8.58 -8.88 4.00
N LEU A 144 -9.48 -9.29 3.11
CA LEU A 144 -9.12 -9.76 1.78
C LEU A 144 -9.44 -8.71 0.73
N HIS A 145 -8.45 -8.39 -0.08
CA HIS A 145 -8.64 -7.56 -1.27
C HIS A 145 -7.79 -8.01 -2.44
N SER A 146 -8.11 -7.51 -3.62
CA SER A 146 -7.25 -7.54 -4.81
C SER A 146 -7.08 -6.14 -5.37
N ILE A 147 -5.96 -5.91 -6.05
CA ILE A 147 -5.63 -4.65 -6.71
C ILE A 147 -5.72 -4.84 -8.22
N HIS A 148 -6.29 -3.86 -8.92
CA HIS A 148 -6.34 -3.80 -10.37
C HIS A 148 -5.98 -2.38 -10.84
N ILE A 149 -4.91 -2.27 -11.64
CA ILE A 149 -4.37 -1.02 -12.16
C ILE A 149 -4.36 -1.10 -13.68
N GLN A 150 -5.06 -0.19 -14.35
CA GLN A 150 -5.18 -0.19 -15.81
C GLN A 150 -4.35 0.92 -16.48
N ALA A 151 -4.02 1.97 -15.74
CA ALA A 151 -3.33 3.16 -16.24
C ALA A 151 -2.16 3.54 -15.32
N PRO A 152 -1.23 4.40 -15.75
CA PRO A 152 -0.16 4.87 -14.90
C PRO A 152 -0.67 5.51 -13.60
N LEU A 153 -0.02 5.17 -12.48
CA LEU A 153 -0.35 5.73 -11.16
C LEU A 153 0.88 5.90 -10.28
N VAL A 154 0.69 6.71 -9.24
CA VAL A 154 1.47 6.74 -8.00
C VAL A 154 0.49 6.69 -6.84
N ASN A 155 0.67 5.78 -5.90
CA ASN A 155 -0.09 5.73 -4.66
C ASN A 155 0.82 5.37 -3.47
N PHE A 156 0.35 5.64 -2.26
CA PHE A 156 1.03 5.21 -1.05
C PHE A 156 0.39 3.95 -0.49
N HIS A 157 1.25 3.03 -0.10
CA HIS A 157 0.92 1.84 0.67
C HIS A 157 1.64 1.93 2.01
N MET A 158 0.91 1.96 3.10
CA MET A 158 1.49 1.92 4.45
C MET A 158 1.08 0.65 5.16
N TYR A 159 2.04 0.05 5.83
CA TYR A 159 1.87 -1.18 6.60
C TYR A 159 2.36 -1.00 8.02
N GLY A 160 1.74 -1.71 8.96
CA GLY A 160 2.22 -1.77 10.34
C GLY A 160 3.54 -2.51 10.49
N LEU A 161 3.90 -3.36 9.50
CA LEU A 161 5.16 -4.10 9.40
C LEU A 161 5.62 -4.12 7.94
N GLY A 162 6.92 -3.97 7.70
CA GLY A 162 7.51 -3.93 6.37
C GLY A 162 7.20 -5.16 5.51
N LEU A 163 7.02 -4.97 4.21
CA LEU A 163 6.61 -6.02 3.28
C LEU A 163 7.62 -7.16 3.16
N ASP A 164 8.90 -6.89 3.38
CA ASP A 164 10.00 -7.88 3.43
C ASP A 164 9.99 -8.70 4.72
N GLN A 165 9.21 -8.29 5.72
CA GLN A 165 8.97 -9.01 6.98
C GLN A 165 7.65 -9.79 6.99
N LEU A 166 6.80 -9.63 5.98
CA LEU A 166 5.48 -10.26 5.92
C LEU A 166 5.55 -11.68 5.34
N HIS A 167 5.93 -12.65 6.17
CA HIS A 167 6.06 -14.06 5.79
C HIS A 167 4.76 -14.88 5.88
N ARG A 168 3.63 -14.26 6.27
CA ARG A 168 2.35 -14.95 6.50
C ARG A 168 1.21 -14.39 5.64
N ARG A 169 1.51 -13.56 4.66
CA ARG A 169 0.52 -13.05 3.71
C ARG A 169 -0.02 -14.20 2.87
N GLU A 170 -1.33 -14.39 2.90
CA GLU A 170 -1.99 -15.41 2.11
C GLU A 170 -2.66 -14.81 0.88
N TYR A 171 -2.69 -15.54 -0.21
CA TYR A 171 -3.48 -15.24 -1.39
C TYR A 171 -4.24 -16.46 -1.88
N TYR A 172 -5.38 -16.22 -2.52
CA TYR A 172 -6.16 -17.27 -3.15
C TYR A 172 -5.73 -17.44 -4.60
N LYS A 173 -5.29 -18.65 -4.96
CA LYS A 173 -4.93 -19.02 -6.33
C LYS A 173 -6.11 -19.74 -6.96
N SER A 174 -6.89 -19.03 -7.76
CA SER A 174 -8.15 -19.52 -8.34
C SER A 174 -7.97 -20.74 -9.24
N GLU A 175 -6.87 -20.79 -10.01
CA GLU A 175 -6.56 -21.90 -10.91
C GLU A 175 -6.29 -23.23 -10.17
N GLU A 176 -5.85 -23.15 -8.94
CA GLU A 176 -5.55 -24.32 -8.08
C GLU A 176 -6.64 -24.52 -7.01
N ASN A 177 -7.59 -23.62 -6.92
CA ASN A 177 -8.59 -23.60 -5.84
C ASN A 177 -7.96 -23.73 -4.45
N ALA A 178 -6.87 -22.97 -4.21
CA ALA A 178 -6.03 -23.14 -3.02
C ALA A 178 -5.52 -21.82 -2.45
N TRP A 179 -5.38 -21.78 -1.14
CA TRP A 179 -4.68 -20.72 -0.45
C TRP A 179 -3.17 -20.99 -0.47
N LYS A 180 -2.41 -19.97 -0.80
CA LYS A 180 -0.94 -19.97 -0.85
C LYS A 180 -0.41 -18.85 0.03
N VAL A 181 0.85 -18.95 0.42
CA VAL A 181 1.56 -17.88 1.12
C VAL A 181 2.45 -17.15 0.14
N PHE A 182 2.39 -15.82 0.11
CA PHE A 182 3.35 -15.02 -0.64
C PHE A 182 4.74 -15.17 -0.03
N PRO A 183 5.79 -15.28 -0.84
CA PRO A 183 7.14 -15.03 -0.34
C PRO A 183 7.22 -13.58 0.18
N ALA A 184 8.12 -13.32 1.13
CA ALA A 184 8.45 -11.96 1.52
C ALA A 184 8.83 -11.14 0.28
N HIS A 185 8.46 -9.85 0.26
CA HIS A 185 8.68 -9.01 -0.90
C HIS A 185 10.17 -8.65 -1.00
N GLY A 186 10.88 -9.22 -1.98
CA GLY A 186 12.33 -9.08 -2.12
C GLY A 186 12.79 -7.96 -3.07
N ASP A 187 11.89 -7.15 -3.62
CA ASP A 187 12.22 -6.15 -4.65
C ASP A 187 11.63 -4.78 -4.30
N ILE A 188 12.14 -4.25 -3.21
CA ILE A 188 11.83 -2.91 -2.73
C ILE A 188 13.02 -2.02 -3.07
N ARG A 189 12.76 -0.89 -3.73
CA ARG A 189 13.75 0.13 -4.04
C ARG A 189 13.79 1.17 -2.94
N GLU A 190 14.94 1.76 -2.69
CA GLU A 190 15.03 2.91 -1.80
C GLU A 190 14.61 4.19 -2.54
N ALA A 191 13.74 4.99 -1.92
CA ALA A 191 13.38 6.32 -2.43
C ALA A 191 14.60 7.26 -2.34
N ARG A 192 14.84 8.07 -3.37
CA ARG A 192 15.93 9.04 -3.44
C ARG A 192 15.52 10.40 -2.90
#